data_715d5ee71af6be02658d48e5c6d98bf5
#
_entry.id   715d5ee71af6be02658d48e5c6d98bf5
#
_cell.length_a   1.000
_cell.length_b   1.000
_cell.length_c   1.000
_cell.angle_alpha   90.00
_cell.angle_beta   90.00
_cell.angle_gamma   90.00
#
_symmetry.space_group_name_H-M   'P 1'
#
loop_
_entity.id
_entity.type
_entity.pdbx_description
1 polymer ?
#
loop_
_entity_poly.entity_id
_entity_poly.type
_entity_poly.pdbx_seq_one_letter_code
_entity_poly.pdbx_strand_id
1 'polypeptide(L)'
;MTAVIYARYSSDNQREESIEGQIRECTAYAEKNDITIVKHYIDRAISAKTDNRPQFQQMIKDSDKKLFDIVLVWKLDRFARNRYDSARYKTQLKKNGVKLMSATEIISEGPEGIILESVLEGYAEYYSADLAEKVVRGQTENILKGRCNGGRGTFGYTLDSERKFHIDPLASPFVLESFTKYRDGLTMKEIRDWLNENGIKNPVGGEFTYNSVEHMLKNRRYIGELKFRDVVVPDAIPPIVPLELFDDVQEKIAKNKKAPARRKAEDDYLPVSYT
;
A
#
# COMPACT_ATOMS: atom_id res chain seq x y z
N MET A 1 8.47 30.54 26.20
CA MET A 1 7.40 29.55 25.87
C MET A 1 8.05 28.22 25.52
N THR A 2 7.43 27.12 25.91
CA THR A 2 7.93 25.77 25.60
C THR A 2 7.20 25.15 24.41
N ALA A 3 7.95 24.48 23.52
CA ALA A 3 7.36 23.84 22.32
C ALA A 3 7.81 22.40 22.18
N VAL A 4 6.98 21.63 21.50
CA VAL A 4 7.35 20.33 20.97
C VAL A 4 7.29 20.36 19.45
N ILE A 5 8.19 19.63 18.79
CA ILE A 5 8.16 19.48 17.34
C ILE A 5 7.46 18.16 17.00
N TYR A 6 6.51 18.22 16.07
CA TYR A 6 5.96 17.03 15.45
C TYR A 6 6.40 16.95 13.99
N ALA A 7 7.03 15.83 13.63
CA ALA A 7 7.50 15.56 12.28
C ALA A 7 7.02 14.18 11.80
N ARG A 8 6.66 14.07 10.51
CA ARG A 8 6.28 12.82 9.89
C ARG A 8 6.65 12.79 8.41
N TYR A 9 6.85 11.58 7.86
CA TYR A 9 6.86 11.38 6.43
C TYR A 9 5.97 10.19 6.05
N SER A 10 5.43 10.20 4.82
CA SER A 10 4.75 9.06 4.22
C SER A 10 5.75 8.27 3.37
N SER A 11 5.59 6.96 3.25
CA SER A 11 6.46 6.05 2.49
C SER A 11 6.46 6.29 0.97
N ASP A 12 5.61 7.17 0.47
CA ASP A 12 5.48 7.45 -0.96
C ASP A 12 6.40 8.60 -1.38
N ASN A 13 7.61 8.21 -1.82
CA ASN A 13 8.50 8.91 -2.79
C ASN A 13 8.78 10.43 -2.64
N GLN A 14 8.60 11.05 -1.50
CA GLN A 14 9.00 12.46 -1.33
C GLN A 14 10.41 12.55 -0.72
N ARG A 15 11.42 12.52 -1.59
CA ARG A 15 12.85 12.67 -1.24
C ARG A 15 13.24 14.07 -0.71
N GLU A 16 12.37 15.06 -0.84
CA GLU A 16 12.75 16.46 -0.57
C GLU A 16 12.47 16.92 0.87
N GLU A 17 11.79 16.11 1.69
CA GLU A 17 11.36 16.56 3.02
C GLU A 17 11.70 15.53 4.09
N SER A 18 13.01 15.30 4.27
CA SER A 18 13.46 14.41 5.35
C SER A 18 12.99 14.92 6.72
N ILE A 19 12.80 14.00 7.68
CA ILE A 19 12.48 14.36 9.06
C ILE A 19 13.51 15.35 9.62
N GLU A 20 14.79 15.15 9.28
CA GLU A 20 15.87 16.05 9.67
C GLU A 20 15.68 17.47 9.12
N GLY A 21 15.22 17.59 7.87
CA GLY A 21 14.88 18.89 7.27
C GLY A 21 13.73 19.58 8.00
N GLN A 22 12.65 18.86 8.28
CA GLN A 22 11.51 19.39 9.04
C GLN A 22 11.92 19.86 10.44
N ILE A 23 12.71 19.06 11.17
CA ILE A 23 13.21 19.40 12.51
C ILE A 23 14.11 20.64 12.43
N ARG A 24 15.04 20.69 11.47
CA ARG A 24 15.96 21.83 11.30
C ARG A 24 15.19 23.14 11.07
N GLU A 25 14.22 23.16 10.18
CA GLU A 25 13.40 24.36 9.92
C GLU A 25 12.56 24.76 11.16
N CYS A 26 11.97 23.79 11.85
CA CYS A 26 11.24 24.06 13.09
C CYS A 26 12.18 24.60 14.20
N THR A 27 13.40 24.06 14.33
CA THR A 27 14.38 24.51 15.31
C THR A 27 14.83 25.93 15.02
N ALA A 28 15.16 26.24 13.76
CA ALA A 28 15.53 27.60 13.34
C ALA A 28 14.40 28.60 13.60
N TYR A 29 13.14 28.21 13.35
CA TYR A 29 11.98 29.03 13.69
C TYR A 29 11.85 29.26 15.19
N ALA A 30 12.03 28.22 16.00
CA ALA A 30 11.94 28.33 17.46
C ALA A 30 13.03 29.24 18.05
N GLU A 31 14.28 29.11 17.59
CA GLU A 31 15.41 29.97 17.98
C GLU A 31 15.13 31.44 17.65
N LYS A 32 14.62 31.74 16.45
CA LYS A 32 14.28 33.10 16.00
C LYS A 32 13.18 33.74 16.84
N ASN A 33 12.30 32.93 17.45
CA ASN A 33 11.13 33.40 18.21
C ASN A 33 11.26 33.19 19.73
N ASP A 34 12.46 32.89 20.24
CA ASP A 34 12.73 32.64 21.68
C ASP A 34 11.84 31.53 22.27
N ILE A 35 11.64 30.47 21.52
CA ILE A 35 10.84 29.29 21.90
C ILE A 35 11.78 28.15 22.27
N THR A 36 11.62 27.58 23.46
CA THR A 36 12.42 26.44 23.93
C THR A 36 11.80 25.12 23.49
N ILE A 37 12.50 24.32 22.70
CA ILE A 37 12.04 22.99 22.30
C ILE A 37 12.36 21.99 23.42
N VAL A 38 11.32 21.32 23.94
CA VAL A 38 11.43 20.36 25.05
C VAL A 38 11.40 18.91 24.57
N LYS A 39 10.77 18.61 23.42
CA LYS A 39 10.65 17.23 22.91
C LYS A 39 10.34 17.19 21.42
N HIS A 40 10.74 16.08 20.77
CA HIS A 40 10.36 15.74 19.40
C HIS A 40 9.44 14.52 19.41
N TYR A 41 8.35 14.57 18.64
CA TYR A 41 7.46 13.46 18.35
C TYR A 41 7.57 13.13 16.86
N ILE A 42 8.01 11.92 16.54
CA ILE A 42 8.37 11.56 15.17
C ILE A 42 7.66 10.27 14.78
N ASP A 43 6.80 10.35 13.77
CA ASP A 43 6.15 9.20 13.16
C ASP A 43 6.80 8.89 11.79
N ARG A 44 7.53 7.75 11.73
CA ARG A 44 8.24 7.28 10.53
C ARG A 44 7.42 6.25 9.78
N ALA A 45 7.35 6.39 8.45
CA ALA A 45 6.89 5.37 7.49
C ALA A 45 5.60 4.60 7.88
N ILE A 46 4.52 5.31 8.17
CA ILE A 46 3.23 4.67 8.43
C ILE A 46 2.38 4.78 7.17
N SER A 47 1.91 3.60 6.65
CA SER A 47 1.13 3.52 5.42
C SER A 47 -0.11 4.44 5.47
N ALA A 48 -0.47 5.00 4.31
CA ALA A 48 -1.58 5.94 4.15
C ALA A 48 -2.97 5.38 4.56
N LYS A 49 -3.06 4.07 4.82
CA LYS A 49 -4.33 3.37 5.08
C LYS A 49 -4.74 3.25 6.55
N THR A 50 -3.82 3.43 7.49
CA THR A 50 -4.13 3.31 8.92
C THR A 50 -3.72 4.57 9.67
N ASP A 51 -4.60 5.11 10.53
CA ASP A 51 -4.33 6.28 11.40
C ASP A 51 -3.44 5.89 12.60
N ASN A 52 -2.49 4.99 12.37
CA ASN A 52 -1.56 4.54 13.40
C ASN A 52 -0.37 5.50 13.49
N ARG A 53 -0.56 6.65 14.17
CA ARG A 53 0.45 7.66 14.49
C ARG A 53 0.73 7.66 16.00
N PRO A 54 1.49 6.69 16.50
CA PRO A 54 1.67 6.52 17.95
C PRO A 54 2.29 7.74 18.61
N GLN A 55 3.25 8.41 17.96
CA GLN A 55 3.88 9.59 18.50
C GLN A 55 2.94 10.81 18.47
N PHE A 56 2.13 10.96 17.42
CA PHE A 56 1.08 11.97 17.37
C PHE A 56 0.05 11.76 18.49
N GLN A 57 -0.44 10.54 18.66
CA GLN A 57 -1.40 10.24 19.73
C GLN A 57 -0.79 10.46 21.12
N GLN A 58 0.49 10.15 21.29
CA GLN A 58 1.20 10.43 22.54
C GLN A 58 1.35 11.94 22.78
N MET A 59 1.67 12.72 21.75
CA MET A 59 1.73 14.19 21.80
C MET A 59 0.39 14.81 22.24
N ILE A 60 -0.72 14.33 21.67
CA ILE A 60 -2.06 14.79 22.04
C ILE A 60 -2.37 14.45 23.52
N LYS A 61 -2.01 13.25 24.00
CA LYS A 61 -2.15 12.89 25.42
C LYS A 61 -1.26 13.73 26.33
N ASP A 62 -0.04 14.02 25.92
CA ASP A 62 0.90 14.82 26.71
C ASP A 62 0.50 16.31 26.76
N SER A 63 -0.24 16.81 25.76
CA SER A 63 -0.82 18.16 25.78
C SER A 63 -1.81 18.37 26.94
N ASP A 64 -2.53 17.31 27.34
CA ASP A 64 -3.48 17.35 28.46
C ASP A 64 -2.77 17.55 29.80
N LYS A 65 -1.50 17.13 29.90
CA LYS A 65 -0.64 17.30 31.09
C LYS A 65 0.04 18.65 31.18
N LYS A 66 -0.19 19.54 30.20
CA LYS A 66 0.42 20.89 30.11
C LYS A 66 1.96 20.88 30.15
N LEU A 67 2.57 19.90 29.49
CA LEU A 67 4.02 19.74 29.43
C LEU A 67 4.70 20.71 28.45
N PHE A 68 3.92 21.38 27.61
CA PHE A 68 4.36 22.36 26.61
C PHE A 68 3.23 23.29 26.23
N ASP A 69 3.59 24.46 25.70
CA ASP A 69 2.65 25.50 25.30
C ASP A 69 2.34 25.48 23.81
N ILE A 70 3.25 24.92 23.00
CA ILE A 70 3.20 25.00 21.54
C ILE A 70 3.48 23.63 20.92
N VAL A 71 2.68 23.25 19.94
CA VAL A 71 3.02 22.21 18.97
C VAL A 71 3.51 22.91 17.70
N LEU A 72 4.77 22.70 17.35
CA LEU A 72 5.41 23.26 16.16
C LEU A 72 5.51 22.19 15.09
N VAL A 73 5.02 22.49 13.90
CA VAL A 73 5.12 21.65 12.70
C VAL A 73 5.81 22.40 11.58
N TRP A 74 6.42 21.72 10.64
CA TRP A 74 7.00 22.35 9.47
C TRP A 74 5.93 23.03 8.60
N LYS A 75 4.86 22.26 8.25
CA LYS A 75 3.65 22.76 7.57
C LYS A 75 2.41 22.15 8.22
N LEU A 76 1.25 22.79 8.09
CA LEU A 76 -0.01 22.30 8.67
C LEU A 76 -0.45 20.94 8.13
N ASP A 77 -0.11 20.61 6.89
CA ASP A 77 -0.37 19.30 6.30
C ASP A 77 0.38 18.15 7.01
N ARG A 78 1.44 18.47 7.76
CA ARG A 78 2.14 17.49 8.62
C ARG A 78 1.37 17.18 9.89
N PHE A 79 0.55 18.09 10.38
CA PHE A 79 -0.24 17.91 11.60
C PHE A 79 -1.39 16.91 11.41
N ALA A 80 -2.21 17.09 10.38
CA ALA A 80 -3.37 16.23 10.12
C ALA A 80 -3.41 15.75 8.67
N ARG A 81 -4.19 14.69 8.40
CA ARG A 81 -4.34 14.11 7.07
C ARG A 81 -5.53 14.64 6.30
N ASN A 82 -6.52 15.12 7.00
CA ASN A 82 -7.75 15.68 6.44
C ASN A 82 -8.29 16.80 7.33
N ARG A 83 -9.21 17.57 6.79
CA ARG A 83 -9.79 18.74 7.47
C ARG A 83 -10.54 18.38 8.77
N TYR A 84 -11.20 17.24 8.79
CA TYR A 84 -11.96 16.80 9.96
C TYR A 84 -11.05 16.48 11.15
N ASP A 85 -10.00 15.70 10.91
CA ASP A 85 -9.01 15.36 11.94
C ASP A 85 -8.26 16.61 12.40
N SER A 86 -7.90 17.51 11.46
CA SER A 86 -7.28 18.79 11.76
C SER A 86 -8.14 19.61 12.74
N ALA A 87 -9.40 19.84 12.40
CA ALA A 87 -10.33 20.60 13.24
C ALA A 87 -10.51 19.97 14.63
N ARG A 88 -10.66 18.65 14.69
CA ARG A 88 -10.82 17.90 15.94
C ARG A 88 -9.62 18.06 16.86
N TYR A 89 -8.41 17.78 16.35
CA TYR A 89 -7.20 17.83 17.19
C TYR A 89 -6.79 19.27 17.54
N LYS A 90 -7.01 20.25 16.65
CA LYS A 90 -6.81 21.67 16.97
C LYS A 90 -7.72 22.12 18.09
N THR A 91 -9.00 21.75 18.05
CA THR A 91 -9.95 22.05 19.12
C THR A 91 -9.50 21.44 20.44
N GLN A 92 -8.98 20.18 20.41
CA GLN A 92 -8.46 19.54 21.62
C GLN A 92 -7.22 20.25 22.17
N LEU A 93 -6.24 20.59 21.31
CA LEU A 93 -5.05 21.35 21.73
C LEU A 93 -5.44 22.71 22.32
N LYS A 94 -6.35 23.43 21.66
CA LYS A 94 -6.86 24.72 22.16
C LYS A 94 -7.54 24.62 23.53
N LYS A 95 -8.32 23.55 23.74
CA LYS A 95 -8.95 23.26 25.06
C LYS A 95 -7.89 22.99 26.13
N ASN A 96 -6.78 22.34 25.77
CA ASN A 96 -5.66 22.11 26.70
C ASN A 96 -4.75 23.33 26.88
N GLY A 97 -5.03 24.44 26.18
CA GLY A 97 -4.22 25.70 26.25
C GLY A 97 -2.96 25.65 25.39
N VAL A 98 -2.86 24.67 24.46
CA VAL A 98 -1.71 24.48 23.57
C VAL A 98 -1.99 25.08 22.19
N LYS A 99 -1.06 25.91 21.67
CA LYS A 99 -1.13 26.47 20.31
C LYS A 99 -0.50 25.56 19.30
N LEU A 100 -1.10 25.46 18.10
CA LEU A 100 -0.47 24.85 16.92
C LEU A 100 0.17 25.96 16.08
N MET A 101 1.44 25.80 15.74
CA MET A 101 2.19 26.74 14.89
C MET A 101 2.89 26.01 13.75
N SER A 102 2.98 26.68 12.61
CA SER A 102 3.77 26.20 11.46
C SER A 102 5.05 27.03 11.33
N ALA A 103 6.18 26.38 11.04
CA ALA A 103 7.47 27.06 10.86
C ALA A 103 7.54 27.84 9.54
N THR A 104 6.80 27.41 8.51
CA THR A 104 6.86 28.00 7.16
C THR A 104 5.59 28.75 6.77
N GLU A 105 4.48 28.53 7.46
CA GLU A 105 3.18 29.12 7.14
C GLU A 105 2.80 30.10 8.27
N ILE A 106 2.91 31.40 7.99
CA ILE A 106 2.54 32.45 8.96
C ILE A 106 1.02 32.60 8.93
N ILE A 107 0.36 32.10 9.99
CA ILE A 107 -1.08 32.26 10.17
C ILE A 107 -1.31 33.34 11.21
N SER A 108 -2.02 34.38 10.84
CA SER A 108 -2.41 35.44 11.79
C SER A 108 -3.40 34.86 12.83
N GLU A 109 -3.38 35.38 14.05
CA GLU A 109 -4.32 35.00 15.11
C GLU A 109 -5.74 35.59 14.90
N GLY A 110 -5.93 36.39 13.86
CA GLY A 110 -7.19 37.04 13.52
C GLY A 110 -8.18 36.17 12.72
N PRO A 111 -9.40 36.68 12.50
CA PRO A 111 -10.41 35.98 11.68
C PRO A 111 -9.94 35.66 10.28
N GLU A 112 -9.06 36.46 9.69
CA GLU A 112 -8.42 36.23 8.40
C GLU A 112 -7.50 35.01 8.42
N GLY A 113 -6.86 34.70 9.55
CA GLY A 113 -6.05 33.50 9.73
C GLY A 113 -6.86 32.23 9.63
N ILE A 114 -8.10 32.22 10.13
CA ILE A 114 -9.03 31.07 10.02
C ILE A 114 -9.36 30.80 8.55
N ILE A 115 -9.56 31.84 7.75
CA ILE A 115 -9.84 31.73 6.33
C ILE A 115 -8.60 31.16 5.60
N LEU A 116 -7.43 31.74 5.84
CA LEU A 116 -6.17 31.30 5.23
C LEU A 116 -5.88 29.84 5.55
N GLU A 117 -6.00 29.44 6.81
CA GLU A 117 -5.83 28.05 7.25
C GLU A 117 -6.77 27.10 6.52
N SER A 118 -8.05 27.47 6.40
CA SER A 118 -9.05 26.67 5.69
C SER A 118 -8.74 26.52 4.19
N VAL A 119 -8.20 27.57 3.58
CA VAL A 119 -7.76 27.55 2.16
C VAL A 119 -6.55 26.63 1.99
N LEU A 120 -5.54 26.75 2.85
CA LEU A 120 -4.33 25.90 2.79
C LEU A 120 -4.66 24.42 2.98
N GLU A 121 -5.51 24.09 3.96
CA GLU A 121 -5.96 22.73 4.19
C GLU A 121 -6.77 22.19 3.00
N GLY A 122 -7.69 23.01 2.45
CA GLY A 122 -8.48 22.64 1.26
C GLY A 122 -7.59 22.41 0.03
N TYR A 123 -6.57 23.23 -0.15
CA TYR A 123 -5.61 23.07 -1.25
C TYR A 123 -4.77 21.80 -1.12
N ALA A 124 -4.31 21.45 0.08
CA ALA A 124 -3.56 20.22 0.31
C ALA A 124 -4.40 18.96 0.02
N GLU A 125 -5.70 18.98 0.43
CA GLU A 125 -6.64 17.90 0.15
C GLU A 125 -6.92 17.78 -1.36
N TYR A 126 -7.18 18.90 -2.04
CA TYR A 126 -7.36 18.94 -3.50
C TYR A 126 -6.13 18.38 -4.23
N TYR A 127 -4.93 18.82 -3.87
CA TYR A 127 -3.69 18.37 -4.50
C TYR A 127 -3.49 16.85 -4.36
N SER A 128 -3.80 16.29 -3.19
CA SER A 128 -3.71 14.85 -2.95
C SER A 128 -4.72 14.07 -3.81
N ALA A 129 -5.94 14.57 -3.95
CA ALA A 129 -6.98 13.95 -4.78
C ALA A 129 -6.63 14.03 -6.28
N ASP A 130 -6.19 15.19 -6.75
CA ASP A 130 -5.75 15.43 -8.13
C ASP A 130 -4.56 14.54 -8.51
N LEU A 131 -3.57 14.41 -7.61
CA LEU A 131 -2.43 13.51 -7.81
C LEU A 131 -2.88 12.05 -7.91
N ALA A 132 -3.77 11.60 -7.04
CA ALA A 132 -4.31 10.24 -7.09
C ALA A 132 -5.04 9.96 -8.41
N GLU A 133 -5.84 10.92 -8.90
CA GLU A 133 -6.51 10.82 -10.20
C GLU A 133 -5.52 10.75 -11.37
N LYS A 134 -4.50 11.61 -11.37
CA LYS A 134 -3.43 11.60 -12.38
C LYS A 134 -2.64 10.28 -12.40
N VAL A 135 -2.35 9.71 -11.23
CA VAL A 135 -1.70 8.39 -11.12
C VAL A 135 -2.58 7.30 -11.72
N VAL A 136 -3.86 7.27 -11.36
CA VAL A 136 -4.81 6.30 -11.91
C VAL A 136 -4.92 6.42 -13.42
N ARG A 137 -5.05 7.64 -13.95
CA ARG A 137 -5.09 7.91 -15.39
C ARG A 137 -3.81 7.42 -16.08
N GLY A 138 -2.64 7.73 -15.53
CA GLY A 138 -1.36 7.26 -16.09
C GLY A 138 -1.24 5.73 -16.08
N GLN A 139 -1.70 5.07 -15.02
CA GLN A 139 -1.72 3.60 -14.94
C GLN A 139 -2.71 2.98 -15.94
N THR A 140 -3.87 3.60 -16.15
CA THR A 140 -4.84 3.17 -17.16
C THR A 140 -4.26 3.28 -18.56
N GLU A 141 -3.62 4.40 -18.88
CA GLU A 141 -2.94 4.61 -20.17
C GLU A 141 -1.83 3.57 -20.43
N ASN A 142 -1.08 3.19 -19.39
CA ASN A 142 -0.08 2.13 -19.52
C ASN A 142 -0.70 0.80 -19.92
N ILE A 143 -1.80 0.39 -19.27
CA ILE A 143 -2.50 -0.86 -19.58
C ILE A 143 -3.05 -0.84 -21.01
N LEU A 144 -3.64 0.28 -21.45
CA LEU A 144 -4.14 0.45 -22.83
C LEU A 144 -3.00 0.34 -23.87
N LYS A 145 -1.77 0.67 -23.50
CA LYS A 145 -0.56 0.55 -24.34
C LYS A 145 0.18 -0.78 -24.17
N GLY A 146 -0.38 -1.75 -23.46
CA GLY A 146 0.26 -3.04 -23.18
C GLY A 146 1.47 -2.96 -22.24
N ARG A 147 1.58 -1.89 -21.43
CA ARG A 147 2.70 -1.65 -20.52
C ARG A 147 2.41 -2.10 -19.09
N CYS A 148 3.45 -2.54 -18.40
CA CYS A 148 3.37 -2.93 -17.00
C CYS A 148 3.32 -1.73 -16.05
N ASN A 149 2.33 -1.66 -15.17
CA ASN A 149 2.14 -0.58 -14.20
C ASN A 149 3.11 -0.59 -13.01
N GLY A 150 4.03 -1.51 -12.94
CA GLY A 150 4.96 -1.62 -11.83
C GLY A 150 5.16 -3.06 -11.37
N GLY A 151 5.99 -3.25 -10.37
CA GLY A 151 6.36 -4.55 -9.87
C GLY A 151 7.47 -5.22 -10.67
N ARG A 152 7.82 -6.46 -10.28
CA ARG A 152 8.96 -7.24 -10.82
C ARG A 152 8.61 -8.07 -12.07
N GLY A 153 7.50 -7.78 -12.72
CA GLY A 153 7.05 -8.57 -13.87
C GLY A 153 6.23 -9.81 -13.47
N THR A 154 5.91 -10.62 -14.48
CA THR A 154 5.15 -11.88 -14.35
C THR A 154 6.07 -12.99 -14.78
N PHE A 155 6.12 -14.10 -14.05
CA PHE A 155 6.91 -15.29 -14.44
C PHE A 155 6.58 -15.72 -15.86
N GLY A 156 7.58 -16.05 -16.67
CA GLY A 156 7.42 -16.36 -18.09
C GLY A 156 7.47 -15.16 -19.02
N TYR A 157 7.59 -13.93 -18.47
CA TYR A 157 7.78 -12.69 -19.24
C TYR A 157 8.98 -11.89 -18.76
N THR A 158 9.64 -11.23 -19.69
CA THR A 158 10.61 -10.15 -19.46
C THR A 158 9.97 -8.80 -19.80
N LEU A 159 10.51 -7.72 -19.27
CA LEU A 159 10.08 -6.35 -19.55
C LEU A 159 11.22 -5.60 -20.24
N ASP A 160 10.91 -4.89 -21.34
CA ASP A 160 11.84 -3.99 -21.99
C ASP A 160 11.95 -2.63 -21.25
N SER A 161 12.75 -1.71 -21.82
CA SER A 161 12.94 -0.37 -21.29
C SER A 161 11.65 0.47 -21.30
N GLU A 162 10.71 0.17 -22.19
CA GLU A 162 9.38 0.79 -22.26
C GLU A 162 8.34 0.08 -21.37
N ARG A 163 8.75 -0.93 -20.61
CA ARG A 163 7.91 -1.78 -19.76
C ARG A 163 6.87 -2.60 -20.52
N LYS A 164 7.13 -2.93 -21.76
CA LYS A 164 6.33 -3.89 -22.53
C LYS A 164 6.72 -5.32 -22.22
N PHE A 165 5.75 -6.21 -22.28
CA PHE A 165 5.95 -7.65 -22.00
C PHE A 165 6.49 -8.37 -23.24
N HIS A 166 7.55 -9.14 -23.04
CA HIS A 166 8.11 -10.08 -24.01
C HIS A 166 8.13 -11.48 -23.39
N ILE A 167 7.85 -12.49 -24.18
CA ILE A 167 7.92 -13.89 -23.71
C ILE A 167 9.38 -14.21 -23.36
N ASP A 168 9.59 -14.73 -22.16
CA ASP A 168 10.89 -15.25 -21.73
C ASP A 168 11.05 -16.69 -22.29
N PRO A 169 11.98 -16.93 -23.22
CA PRO A 169 12.14 -18.24 -23.83
C PRO A 169 12.60 -19.32 -22.84
N LEU A 170 13.20 -18.95 -21.70
CA LEU A 170 13.64 -19.88 -20.67
C LEU A 170 12.55 -20.21 -19.66
N ALA A 171 11.74 -19.24 -19.30
CA ALA A 171 10.72 -19.39 -18.26
C ALA A 171 9.33 -19.74 -18.79
N SER A 172 8.98 -19.30 -20.01
CA SER A 172 7.64 -19.53 -20.58
C SER A 172 7.28 -21.02 -20.78
N PRO A 173 8.21 -21.94 -21.15
CA PRO A 173 7.87 -23.36 -21.25
C PRO A 173 7.39 -23.95 -19.93
N PHE A 174 7.99 -23.54 -18.80
CA PHE A 174 7.57 -23.98 -17.46
C PHE A 174 6.17 -23.45 -17.08
N VAL A 175 5.80 -22.29 -17.57
CA VAL A 175 4.42 -21.78 -17.40
C VAL A 175 3.45 -22.68 -18.14
N LEU A 176 3.67 -22.91 -19.44
CA LEU A 176 2.78 -23.74 -20.26
C LEU A 176 2.68 -25.18 -19.71
N GLU A 177 3.81 -25.75 -19.30
CA GLU A 177 3.86 -27.08 -18.71
C GLU A 177 3.15 -27.15 -17.36
N SER A 178 3.21 -26.11 -16.54
CA SER A 178 2.46 -26.04 -15.28
C SER A 178 0.94 -26.09 -15.51
N PHE A 179 0.43 -25.37 -16.51
CA PHE A 179 -0.98 -25.43 -16.88
C PHE A 179 -1.38 -26.81 -17.40
N THR A 180 -0.56 -27.41 -18.27
CA THR A 180 -0.78 -28.76 -18.83
C THR A 180 -0.80 -29.81 -17.71
N LYS A 181 0.21 -29.80 -16.84
CA LYS A 181 0.31 -30.74 -15.71
C LYS A 181 -0.90 -30.60 -14.75
N TYR A 182 -1.37 -29.39 -14.50
CA TYR A 182 -2.55 -29.18 -13.66
C TYR A 182 -3.81 -29.73 -14.34
N ARG A 183 -4.02 -29.45 -15.63
CA ARG A 183 -5.12 -30.05 -16.41
C ARG A 183 -5.07 -31.59 -16.36
N ASP A 184 -3.90 -32.16 -16.51
CA ASP A 184 -3.70 -33.62 -16.60
C ASP A 184 -3.77 -34.35 -15.25
N GLY A 185 -3.90 -33.60 -14.13
CA GLY A 185 -4.23 -34.20 -12.84
C GLY A 185 -3.31 -33.87 -11.67
N LEU A 186 -2.15 -33.26 -11.90
CA LEU A 186 -1.26 -32.88 -10.82
C LEU A 186 -1.92 -31.82 -9.94
N THR A 187 -1.60 -31.87 -8.64
CA THR A 187 -2.02 -30.86 -7.66
C THR A 187 -1.11 -29.63 -7.73
N MET A 188 -1.58 -28.49 -7.23
CA MET A 188 -0.75 -27.27 -7.12
C MET A 188 0.50 -27.49 -6.26
N LYS A 189 0.45 -28.44 -5.31
CA LYS A 189 1.59 -28.81 -4.47
C LYS A 189 2.66 -29.54 -5.28
N GLU A 190 2.27 -30.53 -6.07
CA GLU A 190 3.19 -31.27 -6.93
C GLU A 190 3.81 -30.39 -8.01
N ILE A 191 3.06 -29.43 -8.57
CA ILE A 191 3.60 -28.45 -9.53
C ILE A 191 4.63 -27.53 -8.85
N ARG A 192 4.37 -27.09 -7.62
CA ARG A 192 5.34 -26.33 -6.83
C ARG A 192 6.64 -27.10 -6.64
N ASP A 193 6.52 -28.35 -6.22
CA ASP A 193 7.68 -29.20 -5.95
C ASP A 193 8.47 -29.44 -7.24
N TRP A 194 7.79 -29.76 -8.33
CA TRP A 194 8.39 -29.90 -9.65
C TRP A 194 9.14 -28.64 -10.13
N LEU A 195 8.57 -27.44 -9.98
CA LEU A 195 9.24 -26.18 -10.35
C LEU A 195 10.51 -25.98 -9.52
N ASN A 196 10.45 -26.22 -8.20
CA ASN A 196 11.57 -26.04 -7.29
C ASN A 196 12.68 -27.08 -7.52
N GLU A 197 12.35 -28.34 -7.80
CA GLU A 197 13.28 -29.41 -8.14
C GLU A 197 14.04 -29.12 -9.45
N ASN A 198 13.37 -28.45 -10.42
CA ASN A 198 14.04 -27.98 -11.64
C ASN A 198 14.85 -26.67 -11.43
N GLY A 199 14.99 -26.19 -10.19
CA GLY A 199 15.76 -25.00 -9.86
C GLY A 199 15.13 -23.70 -10.31
N ILE A 200 13.85 -23.70 -10.72
CA ILE A 200 13.14 -22.53 -11.22
C ILE A 200 12.81 -21.60 -10.04
N LYS A 201 13.10 -20.32 -10.21
CA LYS A 201 12.83 -19.28 -9.20
C LYS A 201 11.64 -18.43 -9.62
N ASN A 202 10.88 -17.99 -8.62
CA ASN A 202 9.79 -17.04 -8.83
C ASN A 202 10.34 -15.66 -9.23
N PRO A 203 9.51 -14.71 -9.69
CA PRO A 203 9.97 -13.36 -10.11
C PRO A 203 10.68 -12.54 -9.02
N VAL A 204 10.61 -12.98 -7.77
CA VAL A 204 11.29 -12.36 -6.63
C VAL A 204 12.67 -12.98 -6.36
N GLY A 205 13.00 -14.09 -7.06
CA GLY A 205 14.24 -14.84 -6.90
C GLY A 205 14.19 -15.94 -5.83
N GLY A 206 13.03 -16.16 -5.20
CA GLY A 206 12.79 -17.21 -4.22
C GLY A 206 12.21 -18.49 -4.83
N GLU A 207 11.94 -19.48 -3.99
CA GLU A 207 11.24 -20.68 -4.38
C GLU A 207 9.75 -20.44 -4.61
N PHE A 208 9.12 -21.29 -5.44
CA PHE A 208 7.68 -21.28 -5.59
C PHE A 208 7.02 -21.79 -4.31
N THR A 209 5.93 -21.14 -3.93
CA THR A 209 5.02 -21.57 -2.85
C THR A 209 3.70 -22.04 -3.43
N TYR A 210 2.87 -22.70 -2.63
CA TYR A 210 1.52 -23.08 -3.06
C TYR A 210 0.73 -21.88 -3.60
N ASN A 211 0.76 -20.76 -2.87
CA ASN A 211 0.05 -19.53 -3.26
C ASN A 211 0.61 -18.92 -4.55
N SER A 212 1.92 -19.00 -4.79
CA SER A 212 2.51 -18.49 -6.03
C SER A 212 2.08 -19.30 -7.25
N VAL A 213 1.95 -20.63 -7.11
CA VAL A 213 1.40 -21.50 -8.17
C VAL A 213 -0.09 -21.23 -8.39
N GLU A 214 -0.87 -21.08 -7.32
CA GLU A 214 -2.29 -20.73 -7.42
C GLU A 214 -2.49 -19.39 -8.15
N HIS A 215 -1.72 -18.37 -7.80
CA HIS A 215 -1.74 -17.07 -8.48
C HIS A 215 -1.31 -17.19 -9.94
N MET A 216 -0.31 -18.00 -10.26
CA MET A 216 0.13 -18.27 -11.62
C MET A 216 -1.01 -18.87 -12.43
N LEU A 217 -1.63 -19.96 -11.97
CA LEU A 217 -2.71 -20.67 -12.70
C LEU A 217 -3.98 -19.83 -12.89
N LYS A 218 -4.19 -18.78 -12.09
CA LYS A 218 -5.33 -17.85 -12.20
C LYS A 218 -5.02 -16.55 -12.96
N ASN A 219 -3.78 -16.35 -13.37
CA ASN A 219 -3.35 -15.09 -13.94
C ASN A 219 -3.70 -14.99 -15.43
N ARG A 220 -4.68 -14.15 -15.76
CA ARG A 220 -5.17 -13.94 -17.13
C ARG A 220 -4.14 -13.27 -18.07
N ARG A 221 -3.02 -12.77 -17.54
CA ARG A 221 -1.92 -12.28 -18.39
C ARG A 221 -1.38 -13.39 -19.31
N TYR A 222 -1.43 -14.64 -18.90
CA TYR A 222 -0.94 -15.76 -19.72
C TYR A 222 -1.77 -16.03 -20.98
N ILE A 223 -2.99 -15.54 -21.04
CA ILE A 223 -3.85 -15.54 -22.24
C ILE A 223 -3.83 -14.20 -22.98
N GLY A 224 -2.89 -13.29 -22.64
CA GLY A 224 -2.75 -12.00 -23.32
C GLY A 224 -3.51 -10.83 -22.69
N GLU A 225 -4.25 -11.02 -21.61
CA GLU A 225 -5.12 -10.01 -21.01
C GLU A 225 -4.39 -9.16 -19.96
N LEU A 226 -4.49 -7.84 -20.06
CA LEU A 226 -4.11 -6.92 -18.99
C LEU A 226 -5.34 -6.33 -18.33
N LYS A 227 -5.31 -6.27 -16.99
CA LYS A 227 -6.39 -5.69 -16.19
C LYS A 227 -5.84 -4.68 -15.19
N PHE A 228 -6.52 -3.54 -15.11
CA PHE A 228 -6.33 -2.55 -14.05
C PHE A 228 -7.68 -1.94 -13.68
N ARG A 229 -8.11 -2.12 -12.44
CA ARG A 229 -9.46 -1.77 -11.96
C ARG A 229 -10.53 -2.38 -12.86
N ASP A 230 -11.39 -1.55 -13.46
CA ASP A 230 -12.49 -1.97 -14.34
C ASP A 230 -12.09 -2.05 -15.82
N VAL A 231 -10.87 -1.60 -16.15
CA VAL A 231 -10.33 -1.65 -17.51
C VAL A 231 -9.68 -3.01 -17.76
N VAL A 232 -10.18 -3.71 -18.77
CA VAL A 232 -9.66 -4.99 -19.24
C VAL A 232 -9.31 -4.82 -20.71
N VAL A 233 -8.07 -5.15 -21.06
CA VAL A 233 -7.57 -5.06 -22.44
C VAL A 233 -7.18 -6.47 -22.88
N PRO A 234 -7.97 -7.12 -23.75
CA PRO A 234 -7.61 -8.38 -24.35
C PRO A 234 -6.45 -8.19 -25.35
N ASP A 235 -5.68 -9.24 -25.58
CA ASP A 235 -4.57 -9.28 -26.54
C ASP A 235 -3.54 -8.14 -26.37
N ALA A 236 -3.43 -7.63 -25.14
CA ALA A 236 -2.52 -6.53 -24.81
C ALA A 236 -1.05 -6.96 -24.74
N ILE A 237 -0.81 -8.23 -24.50
CA ILE A 237 0.53 -8.84 -24.38
C ILE A 237 0.55 -10.22 -25.11
N PRO A 238 1.73 -10.70 -25.54
CA PRO A 238 1.83 -12.01 -26.20
C PRO A 238 1.35 -13.13 -25.26
N PRO A 239 0.40 -13.99 -25.68
CA PRO A 239 -0.08 -15.09 -24.84
C PRO A 239 0.96 -16.21 -24.76
N ILE A 240 1.11 -16.83 -23.57
CA ILE A 240 1.93 -18.02 -23.35
C ILE A 240 1.04 -19.28 -23.34
N VAL A 241 -0.18 -19.15 -22.83
CA VAL A 241 -1.12 -20.26 -22.63
C VAL A 241 -2.30 -20.10 -23.59
N PRO A 242 -2.67 -21.13 -24.35
CA PRO A 242 -3.89 -21.12 -25.15
C PRO A 242 -5.14 -20.92 -24.26
N LEU A 243 -6.13 -20.17 -24.77
CA LEU A 243 -7.36 -19.85 -24.03
C LEU A 243 -8.09 -21.12 -23.57
N GLU A 244 -8.20 -22.13 -24.43
CA GLU A 244 -8.85 -23.42 -24.11
C GLU A 244 -8.19 -24.10 -22.89
N LEU A 245 -6.86 -24.18 -22.88
CA LEU A 245 -6.11 -24.76 -21.76
C LEU A 245 -6.30 -23.95 -20.46
N PHE A 246 -6.34 -22.63 -20.57
CA PHE A 246 -6.60 -21.75 -19.43
C PHE A 246 -7.99 -22.01 -18.85
N ASP A 247 -9.02 -22.08 -19.69
CA ASP A 247 -10.41 -22.27 -19.27
C ASP A 247 -10.60 -23.67 -18.63
N ASP A 248 -10.02 -24.74 -19.20
CA ASP A 248 -10.01 -26.08 -18.59
C ASP A 248 -9.43 -26.05 -17.16
N VAL A 249 -8.33 -25.32 -16.97
CA VAL A 249 -7.69 -25.16 -15.68
C VAL A 249 -8.58 -24.39 -14.71
N GLN A 250 -9.25 -23.29 -15.15
CA GLN A 250 -10.17 -22.54 -14.30
C GLN A 250 -11.38 -23.37 -13.86
N GLU A 251 -11.96 -24.17 -14.78
CA GLU A 251 -13.06 -25.10 -14.44
C GLU A 251 -12.63 -26.12 -13.39
N LYS A 252 -11.45 -26.70 -13.55
CA LYS A 252 -10.89 -27.66 -12.59
C LYS A 252 -10.65 -27.02 -11.23
N ILE A 253 -10.11 -25.80 -11.16
CA ILE A 253 -9.94 -25.05 -9.91
C ILE A 253 -11.30 -24.81 -9.24
N ALA A 254 -12.33 -24.42 -10.02
CA ALA A 254 -13.67 -24.18 -9.50
C ALA A 254 -14.33 -25.44 -8.96
N LYS A 255 -14.16 -26.58 -9.64
CA LYS A 255 -14.66 -27.91 -9.18
C LYS A 255 -13.98 -28.33 -7.87
N ASN A 256 -12.67 -28.19 -7.79
CA ASN A 256 -11.92 -28.54 -6.57
C ASN A 256 -12.26 -27.66 -5.37
N LYS A 257 -12.60 -26.40 -5.59
CA LYS A 257 -13.01 -25.46 -4.51
C LYS A 257 -14.40 -25.78 -3.96
N LYS A 258 -15.27 -26.41 -4.76
CA LYS A 258 -16.65 -26.81 -4.36
C LYS A 258 -16.68 -28.15 -3.64
N ALA A 259 -15.61 -28.95 -3.70
CA ALA A 259 -15.56 -30.20 -2.93
C ALA A 259 -15.55 -29.86 -1.43
N PRO A 260 -16.51 -30.34 -0.63
CA PRO A 260 -16.51 -30.11 0.80
C PRO A 260 -15.21 -30.66 1.39
N ALA A 261 -14.59 -29.90 2.30
CA ALA A 261 -13.52 -30.43 3.13
C ALA A 261 -14.03 -31.75 3.72
N ARG A 262 -13.24 -32.85 3.60
CA ARG A 262 -13.61 -34.13 4.21
C ARG A 262 -14.06 -33.84 5.63
N ARG A 263 -15.36 -34.08 5.91
CA ARG A 263 -15.89 -34.07 7.27
C ARG A 263 -14.95 -34.98 8.07
N LYS A 264 -14.35 -34.44 9.13
CA LYS A 264 -13.77 -35.29 10.17
C LYS A 264 -14.89 -36.22 10.56
N ALA A 265 -14.67 -37.54 10.50
CA ALA A 265 -15.62 -38.49 10.98
C ALA A 265 -15.97 -38.05 12.43
N GLU A 266 -17.22 -37.71 12.66
CA GLU A 266 -17.74 -37.60 14.01
C GLU A 266 -17.59 -39.01 14.57
N ASP A 267 -16.78 -39.19 15.61
CA ASP A 267 -16.74 -40.41 16.38
C ASP A 267 -18.15 -40.60 16.97
N ASP A 268 -18.96 -41.45 16.36
CA ASP A 268 -20.19 -41.96 16.92
C ASP A 268 -19.83 -42.84 18.12
N TYR A 269 -19.64 -42.21 19.26
CA TYR A 269 -19.63 -42.90 20.52
C TYR A 269 -21.05 -43.44 20.80
N LEU A 270 -21.28 -44.68 20.47
CA LEU A 270 -22.45 -45.38 20.96
C LEU A 270 -22.39 -45.41 22.52
N PRO A 271 -23.43 -44.91 23.22
CA PRO A 271 -23.44 -44.96 24.65
C PRO A 271 -23.54 -46.46 25.07
N VAL A 272 -22.50 -46.97 25.71
CA VAL A 272 -22.52 -48.28 26.32
C VAL A 272 -23.46 -48.22 27.54
N SER A 273 -24.65 -48.82 27.38
CA SER A 273 -25.58 -49.03 28.48
C SER A 273 -25.06 -50.15 29.37
N TYR A 274 -24.65 -49.83 30.56
CA TYR A 274 -24.45 -50.81 31.61
C TYR A 274 -25.81 -51.10 32.31
N THR A 275 -26.34 -52.28 32.09
CA THR A 275 -27.35 -52.90 32.97
C THR A 275 -26.65 -53.68 34.04
#